data_c9f62c1223662393f3070832f33eaed9
#
_entry.id   c9f62c1223662393f3070832f33eaed9
#
_cell.length_a   1.000
_cell.length_b   1.000
_cell.length_c   1.000
_cell.angle_alpha   90.00
_cell.angle_beta   90.00
_cell.angle_gamma   90.00
#
_symmetry.space_group_name_H-M   'P 1'
#
loop_
_entity.id
_entity.type
_entity.pdbx_description
1 polymer ?
#
loop_
_entity_poly.entity_id
_entity_poly.type
_entity_poly.pdbx_seq_one_letter_code
_entity_poly.pdbx_strand_id
1 'polypeptide(L)'
;MLVAGPLVGAALTLVFGRRLLPQRIATLTIVTATAGGALALLFHVDDQGPVTAQMGGWPAPLGITLIADRFSAIVLSVSALMLAAVLVYAMAQLGRDAVDWWFHTKYLTLTAGVTLSLLTGDLFNLFVGFEVMLVSSYVLLTVRSTEREIRSTMSYVVINLVASALFLVTIAFTYGISGTMNLADLSVRLADIDPAAGDTLSMLMLVVFGIKAALFPLFMWLPDSYPTAPTPVTAIFAGLLTKVGVFVIIRTQTLLFPSDEPSTLLLFVAGATMAVGVLGAIAQNDVKRILSFHIVSQIGYMIMGLGLLSIAGLAAAVLYITHHIIVKTGLFLVAGLVEAEYGSGGLDRTGGLLHRRPVVAALFLPLALSLAGIPPFSGFVAKLALVQEGLALGQGAIVGVSLAVSALTLFSMTKIWGATFWGEERESSGRAGRMEIATAGVVLALSLAVAATAGPLSELSLRAAADLKNPAVYVTAVLGDR
;
A
#
# COMPACT_ATOMS: atom_id res chain seq x y z
N MET A 1 -1.94 -10.75 -18.95
CA MET A 1 -2.66 -9.49 -19.29
C MET A 1 -2.47 -8.40 -18.25
N LEU A 2 -2.69 -8.67 -16.95
CA LEU A 2 -2.62 -7.65 -15.88
C LEU A 2 -1.23 -7.01 -15.68
N VAL A 3 -0.15 -7.71 -15.98
CA VAL A 3 1.23 -7.18 -15.96
C VAL A 3 1.64 -6.66 -17.33
N ALA A 4 1.43 -7.47 -18.38
CA ALA A 4 1.87 -7.12 -19.74
C ALA A 4 1.09 -5.92 -20.32
N GLY A 5 -0.20 -5.78 -19.99
CA GLY A 5 -1.03 -4.67 -20.47
C GLY A 5 -0.46 -3.30 -20.11
N PRO A 6 -0.18 -3.01 -18.83
CA PRO A 6 0.46 -1.76 -18.43
C PRO A 6 1.85 -1.53 -19.06
N LEU A 7 2.68 -2.58 -19.23
CA LEU A 7 3.99 -2.45 -19.90
C LEU A 7 3.86 -2.10 -21.36
N VAL A 8 3.00 -2.81 -22.10
CA VAL A 8 2.70 -2.49 -23.51
C VAL A 8 2.10 -1.09 -23.62
N GLY A 9 1.22 -0.73 -22.70
CA GLY A 9 0.64 0.61 -22.63
C GLY A 9 1.69 1.69 -22.41
N ALA A 10 2.67 1.46 -21.52
CA ALA A 10 3.78 2.37 -21.31
C ALA A 10 4.58 2.57 -22.61
N ALA A 11 4.88 1.51 -23.34
CA ALA A 11 5.54 1.59 -24.62
C ALA A 11 4.71 2.35 -25.67
N LEU A 12 3.39 2.11 -25.74
CA LEU A 12 2.48 2.82 -26.62
C LEU A 12 2.42 4.33 -26.33
N THR A 13 2.42 4.71 -25.05
CA THR A 13 2.41 6.14 -24.68
C THR A 13 3.69 6.85 -25.09
N LEU A 14 4.84 6.16 -25.18
CA LEU A 14 6.08 6.70 -25.76
C LEU A 14 5.94 7.01 -27.24
N VAL A 15 5.30 6.11 -28.01
CA VAL A 15 5.06 6.29 -29.44
C VAL A 15 4.15 7.50 -29.72
N PHE A 16 3.19 7.77 -28.84
CA PHE A 16 2.32 8.97 -28.97
C PHE A 16 3.08 10.28 -28.74
N GLY A 17 4.27 10.25 -28.15
CA GLY A 17 5.12 11.40 -27.91
C GLY A 17 4.38 12.48 -27.09
N ARG A 18 4.35 13.73 -27.60
CA ARG A 18 3.69 14.86 -26.91
C ARG A 18 2.17 14.94 -27.14
N ARG A 19 1.55 13.96 -27.78
CA ARG A 19 0.10 13.95 -28.05
C ARG A 19 -0.65 13.49 -26.78
N LEU A 20 -1.10 14.44 -25.98
CA LEU A 20 -1.67 14.20 -24.65
C LEU A 20 -2.98 13.39 -24.71
N LEU A 21 -3.89 13.68 -25.65
CA LEU A 21 -5.19 13.01 -25.74
C LEU A 21 -5.07 11.50 -25.98
N PRO A 22 -4.30 10.99 -26.96
CA PRO A 22 -4.08 9.56 -27.11
C PRO A 22 -3.44 8.90 -25.89
N GLN A 23 -2.48 9.57 -25.23
CA GLN A 23 -1.88 9.06 -23.99
C GLN A 23 -2.93 8.91 -22.86
N ARG A 24 -3.78 9.93 -22.66
CA ARG A 24 -4.87 9.88 -21.66
C ARG A 24 -5.84 8.74 -21.91
N ILE A 25 -6.30 8.59 -23.18
CA ILE A 25 -7.23 7.54 -23.56
C ILE A 25 -6.60 6.17 -23.34
N ALA A 26 -5.39 5.93 -23.86
CA ALA A 26 -4.69 4.66 -23.72
C ALA A 26 -4.46 4.30 -22.24
N THR A 27 -3.94 5.25 -21.44
CA THR A 27 -3.67 5.01 -20.02
C THR A 27 -4.96 4.73 -19.24
N LEU A 28 -6.01 5.52 -19.47
CA LEU A 28 -7.29 5.31 -18.79
C LEU A 28 -7.89 3.93 -19.15
N THR A 29 -7.90 3.58 -20.43
CA THR A 29 -8.40 2.28 -20.90
C THR A 29 -7.63 1.12 -20.25
N ILE A 30 -6.29 1.20 -20.25
CA ILE A 30 -5.45 0.11 -19.70
C ILE A 30 -5.61 0.00 -18.18
N VAL A 31 -5.58 1.10 -17.46
CA VAL A 31 -5.71 1.08 -15.98
C VAL A 31 -7.12 0.62 -15.58
N THR A 32 -8.16 1.05 -16.30
CA THR A 32 -9.54 0.58 -16.06
C THR A 32 -9.69 -0.91 -16.40
N ALA A 33 -9.10 -1.37 -17.52
CA ALA A 33 -9.08 -2.79 -17.88
C ALA A 33 -8.29 -3.63 -16.83
N THR A 34 -7.20 -3.09 -16.30
CA THR A 34 -6.46 -3.73 -15.19
C THR A 34 -7.32 -3.84 -13.93
N ALA A 35 -8.08 -2.80 -13.58
CA ALA A 35 -9.00 -2.84 -12.44
C ALA A 35 -10.14 -3.84 -12.65
N GLY A 36 -10.77 -3.86 -13.83
CA GLY A 36 -11.79 -4.83 -14.17
C GLY A 36 -11.28 -6.27 -14.18
N GLY A 37 -10.08 -6.48 -14.73
CA GLY A 37 -9.41 -7.79 -14.74
C GLY A 37 -9.00 -8.26 -13.34
N ALA A 38 -8.55 -7.36 -12.47
CA ALA A 38 -8.24 -7.68 -11.07
C ALA A 38 -9.47 -8.09 -10.28
N LEU A 39 -10.60 -7.39 -10.46
CA LEU A 39 -11.89 -7.77 -9.85
C LEU A 39 -12.39 -9.12 -10.38
N ALA A 40 -12.35 -9.34 -11.69
CA ALA A 40 -12.72 -10.63 -12.28
C ALA A 40 -11.85 -11.77 -11.75
N LEU A 41 -10.54 -11.52 -11.60
CA LEU A 41 -9.60 -12.47 -11.02
C LEU A 41 -9.93 -12.77 -9.55
N LEU A 42 -10.33 -11.76 -8.76
CA LEU A 42 -10.72 -11.93 -7.36
C LEU A 42 -11.94 -12.86 -7.24
N PHE A 43 -12.99 -12.63 -8.02
CA PHE A 43 -14.17 -13.49 -8.01
C PHE A 43 -13.84 -14.92 -8.48
N HIS A 44 -13.00 -15.05 -9.51
CA HIS A 44 -12.59 -16.38 -10.01
C HIS A 44 -11.78 -17.15 -8.96
N VAL A 45 -10.81 -16.51 -8.32
CA VAL A 45 -9.95 -17.13 -7.29
C VAL A 45 -10.74 -17.46 -6.02
N ASP A 46 -11.74 -16.64 -5.66
CA ASP A 46 -12.58 -16.94 -4.49
C ASP A 46 -13.47 -18.17 -4.72
N ASP A 47 -13.94 -18.40 -5.95
CA ASP A 47 -14.80 -19.52 -6.33
C ASP A 47 -14.01 -20.80 -6.69
N GLN A 48 -12.94 -20.67 -7.47
CA GLN A 48 -12.21 -21.81 -8.06
C GLN A 48 -10.86 -22.12 -7.38
N GLY A 49 -10.40 -21.25 -6.48
CA GLY A 49 -9.07 -21.35 -5.86
C GLY A 49 -7.96 -20.65 -6.65
N PRO A 50 -6.69 -20.80 -6.22
CA PRO A 50 -5.55 -20.10 -6.80
C PRO A 50 -5.35 -20.41 -8.29
N VAL A 51 -4.95 -19.39 -9.06
CA VAL A 51 -4.65 -19.50 -10.49
C VAL A 51 -3.18 -19.21 -10.74
N THR A 52 -2.53 -20.04 -11.54
CA THR A 52 -1.12 -19.90 -11.89
C THR A 52 -0.92 -19.70 -13.39
N ALA A 53 0.15 -19.00 -13.73
CA ALA A 53 0.62 -18.84 -15.11
C ALA A 53 2.15 -18.97 -15.14
N GLN A 54 2.65 -19.88 -15.97
CA GLN A 54 4.08 -20.08 -16.15
C GLN A 54 4.58 -19.21 -17.29
N MET A 55 5.51 -18.30 -17.00
CA MET A 55 6.06 -17.40 -18.01
C MET A 55 6.91 -18.18 -19.02
N GLY A 56 6.66 -17.92 -20.32
CA GLY A 56 7.35 -18.63 -21.39
C GLY A 56 7.03 -20.12 -21.52
N GLY A 57 6.05 -20.65 -20.76
CA GLY A 57 5.67 -22.04 -20.79
C GLY A 57 6.63 -23.01 -20.06
N TRP A 58 7.63 -22.48 -19.34
CA TRP A 58 8.53 -23.30 -18.54
C TRP A 58 7.85 -23.72 -17.23
N PRO A 59 7.87 -25.03 -16.88
CA PRO A 59 7.24 -25.49 -15.66
C PRO A 59 7.97 -25.00 -14.40
N ALA A 60 7.24 -24.86 -13.29
CA ALA A 60 7.82 -24.63 -11.99
C ALA A 60 8.72 -25.84 -11.57
N PRO A 61 9.82 -25.61 -10.85
CA PRO A 61 10.33 -24.35 -10.31
C PRO A 61 11.28 -23.58 -11.26
N LEU A 62 11.52 -24.06 -12.48
CA LEU A 62 12.48 -23.48 -13.44
C LEU A 62 11.98 -22.20 -14.07
N GLY A 63 10.68 -22.16 -14.42
CA GLY A 63 10.03 -20.97 -14.98
C GLY A 63 9.60 -19.97 -13.92
N ILE A 64 9.50 -18.70 -14.31
CA ILE A 64 8.90 -17.65 -13.47
C ILE A 64 7.40 -17.93 -13.38
N THR A 65 6.92 -18.20 -12.18
CA THR A 65 5.51 -18.40 -11.90
C THR A 65 4.84 -17.09 -11.50
N LEU A 66 3.72 -16.75 -12.14
CA LEU A 66 2.75 -15.78 -11.61
C LEU A 66 1.62 -16.57 -10.96
N ILE A 67 1.24 -16.16 -9.75
CA ILE A 67 0.15 -16.79 -9.00
C ILE A 67 -0.78 -15.75 -8.42
N ALA A 68 -2.07 -15.98 -8.58
CA ALA A 68 -3.12 -15.24 -7.91
C ALA A 68 -3.84 -16.16 -6.93
N ASP A 69 -3.73 -15.88 -5.65
CA ASP A 69 -4.55 -16.43 -4.59
C ASP A 69 -5.47 -15.35 -4.02
N ARG A 70 -6.34 -15.70 -3.05
CA ARG A 70 -7.29 -14.73 -2.46
C ARG A 70 -6.60 -13.50 -1.91
N PHE A 71 -5.47 -13.66 -1.22
CA PHE A 71 -4.75 -12.53 -0.63
C PHE A 71 -4.20 -11.58 -1.69
N SER A 72 -3.50 -12.11 -2.70
CA SER A 72 -2.97 -11.29 -3.80
C SER A 72 -4.08 -10.64 -4.62
N ALA A 73 -5.16 -11.34 -4.89
CA ALA A 73 -6.30 -10.85 -5.66
C ALA A 73 -7.06 -9.71 -4.94
N ILE A 74 -7.25 -9.80 -3.60
CA ILE A 74 -7.82 -8.71 -2.78
C ILE A 74 -6.97 -7.45 -2.88
N VAL A 75 -5.67 -7.57 -2.57
CA VAL A 75 -4.76 -6.41 -2.54
C VAL A 75 -4.61 -5.81 -3.95
N LEU A 76 -4.53 -6.64 -4.98
CA LEU A 76 -4.45 -6.20 -6.37
C LEU A 76 -5.73 -5.45 -6.81
N SER A 77 -6.91 -5.97 -6.47
CA SER A 77 -8.19 -5.34 -6.83
C SER A 77 -8.33 -3.94 -6.26
N VAL A 78 -8.07 -3.80 -4.96
CA VAL A 78 -8.12 -2.49 -4.29
C VAL A 78 -7.04 -1.55 -4.83
N SER A 79 -5.83 -2.06 -5.09
CA SER A 79 -4.73 -1.28 -5.67
C SER A 79 -5.08 -0.76 -7.06
N ALA A 80 -5.62 -1.61 -7.92
CA ALA A 80 -6.01 -1.24 -9.29
C ALA A 80 -7.16 -0.22 -9.33
N LEU A 81 -8.15 -0.34 -8.42
CA LEU A 81 -9.21 0.65 -8.26
C LEU A 81 -8.65 2.02 -7.85
N MET A 82 -7.70 2.05 -6.90
CA MET A 82 -7.08 3.31 -6.48
C MET A 82 -6.20 3.91 -7.57
N LEU A 83 -5.47 3.09 -8.33
CA LEU A 83 -4.74 3.55 -9.51
C LEU A 83 -5.68 4.20 -10.53
N ALA A 84 -6.84 3.61 -10.81
CA ALA A 84 -7.82 4.20 -11.73
C ALA A 84 -8.37 5.54 -11.20
N ALA A 85 -8.78 5.60 -9.93
CA ALA A 85 -9.31 6.82 -9.32
C ALA A 85 -8.26 7.95 -9.31
N VAL A 86 -7.02 7.67 -8.90
CA VAL A 86 -5.97 8.67 -8.83
C VAL A 86 -5.54 9.15 -10.22
N LEU A 87 -5.58 8.29 -11.24
CA LEU A 87 -5.33 8.71 -12.62
C LEU A 87 -6.35 9.77 -13.08
N VAL A 88 -7.64 9.55 -12.81
CA VAL A 88 -8.70 10.54 -13.11
C VAL A 88 -8.45 11.86 -12.38
N TYR A 89 -8.07 11.80 -11.11
CA TYR A 89 -7.70 12.99 -10.33
C TYR A 89 -6.50 13.71 -10.95
N ALA A 90 -5.45 12.97 -11.35
CA ALA A 90 -4.25 13.55 -11.95
C ALA A 90 -4.53 14.27 -13.28
N MET A 91 -5.40 13.69 -14.13
CA MET A 91 -5.82 14.31 -15.39
C MET A 91 -6.71 15.53 -15.17
N ALA A 92 -7.45 15.57 -14.06
CA ALA A 92 -8.31 16.73 -13.70
C ALA A 92 -7.51 17.91 -13.15
N GLN A 93 -6.36 17.66 -12.52
CA GLN A 93 -5.47 18.72 -12.06
C GLN A 93 -4.91 19.50 -13.25
N LEU A 94 -5.45 20.71 -13.46
CA LEU A 94 -5.18 21.59 -14.61
C LEU A 94 -3.73 21.56 -15.09
N GLY A 95 -3.49 20.83 -16.19
CA GLY A 95 -2.25 20.89 -16.94
C GLY A 95 -1.03 20.17 -16.35
N ARG A 96 -1.14 19.46 -15.23
CA ARG A 96 0.03 18.79 -14.62
C ARG A 96 0.54 17.62 -15.43
N ASP A 97 -0.33 16.83 -16.03
CA ASP A 97 0.02 15.80 -16.99
C ASP A 97 0.51 16.38 -18.34
N ALA A 98 0.12 17.63 -18.63
CA ALA A 98 0.60 18.35 -19.82
C ALA A 98 2.02 18.93 -19.64
N VAL A 99 2.42 19.23 -18.39
CA VAL A 99 3.78 19.69 -18.06
C VAL A 99 4.79 18.57 -18.15
N ASP A 100 4.39 17.36 -17.75
CA ASP A 100 5.22 16.15 -17.83
C ASP A 100 4.64 15.17 -18.87
N TRP A 101 5.05 15.31 -20.13
CA TRP A 101 4.61 14.44 -21.22
C TRP A 101 4.97 12.95 -21.04
N TRP A 102 5.86 12.61 -20.09
CA TRP A 102 6.20 11.26 -19.68
C TRP A 102 5.32 10.72 -18.54
N PHE A 103 4.40 11.52 -17.98
CA PHE A 103 3.60 11.14 -16.83
C PHE A 103 2.85 9.82 -17.02
N HIS A 104 2.18 9.66 -18.17
CA HIS A 104 1.40 8.48 -18.49
C HIS A 104 2.25 7.22 -18.62
N THR A 105 3.43 7.33 -19.23
CA THR A 105 4.40 6.23 -19.31
C THR A 105 4.87 5.79 -17.93
N LYS A 106 5.30 6.72 -17.10
CA LYS A 106 5.75 6.46 -15.72
C LYS A 106 4.64 5.82 -14.88
N TYR A 107 3.42 6.33 -15.05
CA TYR A 107 2.25 5.82 -14.34
C TYR A 107 1.95 4.36 -14.69
N LEU A 108 1.96 4.03 -15.97
CA LEU A 108 1.74 2.66 -16.45
C LEU A 108 2.88 1.71 -16.04
N THR A 109 4.13 2.19 -16.06
CA THR A 109 5.28 1.41 -15.58
C THR A 109 5.16 1.14 -14.07
N LEU A 110 4.75 2.14 -13.27
CA LEU A 110 4.46 1.95 -11.85
C LEU A 110 3.34 0.93 -11.63
N THR A 111 2.27 1.03 -12.41
CA THR A 111 1.14 0.07 -12.37
C THR A 111 1.62 -1.35 -12.66
N ALA A 112 2.47 -1.54 -13.66
CA ALA A 112 3.06 -2.83 -13.99
C ALA A 112 3.92 -3.39 -12.84
N GLY A 113 4.77 -2.55 -12.23
CA GLY A 113 5.61 -2.94 -11.09
C GLY A 113 4.78 -3.39 -9.88
N VAL A 114 3.72 -2.64 -9.54
CA VAL A 114 2.79 -3.02 -8.46
C VAL A 114 2.10 -4.34 -8.77
N THR A 115 1.55 -4.50 -9.97
CA THR A 115 0.85 -5.72 -10.38
C THR A 115 1.77 -6.94 -10.41
N LEU A 116 2.98 -6.77 -10.92
CA LEU A 116 4.00 -7.83 -10.95
C LEU A 116 4.38 -8.26 -9.54
N SER A 117 4.64 -7.32 -8.64
CA SER A 117 5.03 -7.60 -7.24
C SER A 117 3.92 -8.34 -6.46
N LEU A 118 2.66 -8.09 -6.77
CA LEU A 118 1.52 -8.75 -6.11
C LEU A 118 1.20 -10.14 -6.67
N LEU A 119 1.60 -10.42 -7.92
CA LEU A 119 1.27 -11.68 -8.60
C LEU A 119 2.47 -12.63 -8.73
N THR A 120 3.69 -12.20 -8.45
CA THR A 120 4.85 -13.07 -8.62
C THR A 120 4.95 -14.14 -7.54
N GLY A 121 5.22 -15.37 -7.97
CA GLY A 121 5.58 -16.51 -7.14
C GLY A 121 7.09 -16.84 -7.17
N ASP A 122 7.92 -15.87 -7.55
CA ASP A 122 9.36 -16.03 -7.67
C ASP A 122 10.08 -14.86 -6.99
N LEU A 123 11.09 -15.14 -6.17
CA LEU A 123 11.78 -14.13 -5.35
C LEU A 123 12.63 -13.17 -6.20
N PHE A 124 13.25 -13.67 -7.28
CA PHE A 124 14.03 -12.83 -8.17
C PHE A 124 13.11 -11.93 -9.01
N ASN A 125 12.02 -12.48 -9.50
CA ASN A 125 11.03 -11.70 -10.23
C ASN A 125 10.31 -10.68 -9.32
N LEU A 126 10.19 -10.95 -8.02
CA LEU A 126 9.73 -9.98 -7.02
C LEU A 126 10.69 -8.80 -6.91
N PHE A 127 12.01 -9.06 -6.90
CA PHE A 127 13.02 -8.02 -6.96
C PHE A 127 12.84 -7.14 -8.21
N VAL A 128 12.67 -7.76 -9.39
CA VAL A 128 12.41 -7.01 -10.65
C VAL A 128 11.14 -6.16 -10.53
N GLY A 129 10.06 -6.71 -9.96
CA GLY A 129 8.82 -5.97 -9.73
C GLY A 129 9.03 -4.72 -8.84
N PHE A 130 9.78 -4.88 -7.75
CA PHE A 130 10.15 -3.74 -6.89
C PHE A 130 11.01 -2.71 -7.62
N GLU A 131 12.00 -3.13 -8.41
CA GLU A 131 12.86 -2.19 -9.15
C GLU A 131 12.06 -1.41 -10.19
N VAL A 132 11.19 -2.06 -10.96
CA VAL A 132 10.30 -1.39 -11.91
C VAL A 132 9.41 -0.36 -11.21
N MET A 133 8.83 -0.73 -10.06
CA MET A 133 8.00 0.16 -9.24
C MET A 133 8.81 1.35 -8.70
N LEU A 134 10.02 1.10 -8.17
CA LEU A 134 10.88 2.12 -7.55
C LEU A 134 11.43 3.10 -8.57
N VAL A 135 12.00 2.64 -9.68
CA VAL A 135 12.52 3.52 -10.74
C VAL A 135 11.42 4.45 -11.25
N SER A 136 10.22 3.93 -11.49
CA SER A 136 9.06 4.74 -11.88
C SER A 136 8.71 5.77 -10.80
N SER A 137 8.80 5.39 -9.52
CA SER A 137 8.50 6.27 -8.39
C SER A 137 9.53 7.40 -8.25
N TYR A 138 10.81 7.13 -8.46
CA TYR A 138 11.86 8.16 -8.41
C TYR A 138 11.61 9.28 -9.41
N VAL A 139 11.26 8.90 -10.63
CA VAL A 139 11.00 9.87 -11.70
C VAL A 139 9.67 10.62 -11.47
N LEU A 140 8.66 9.98 -10.86
CA LEU A 140 7.40 10.65 -10.48
C LEU A 140 7.58 11.64 -9.31
N LEU A 141 8.54 11.42 -8.40
CA LEU A 141 8.85 12.34 -7.31
C LEU A 141 9.51 13.64 -7.79
N THR A 142 10.24 13.61 -8.90
CA THR A 142 11.06 14.74 -9.39
C THR A 142 10.41 15.51 -10.54
N VAL A 143 9.10 15.42 -10.72
CA VAL A 143 8.38 16.03 -11.87
C VAL A 143 8.59 17.55 -11.96
N ARG A 144 8.64 18.26 -10.82
CA ARG A 144 8.82 19.72 -10.79
C ARG A 144 10.28 20.15 -10.73
N SER A 145 11.19 19.22 -10.41
CA SER A 145 12.64 19.46 -10.29
C SER A 145 13.03 20.64 -9.38
N THR A 146 12.23 20.89 -8.34
CA THR A 146 12.59 21.90 -7.33
C THR A 146 13.72 21.37 -6.43
N GLU A 147 14.54 22.26 -5.88
CA GLU A 147 15.64 21.89 -4.97
C GLU A 147 15.13 21.05 -3.78
N ARG A 148 13.97 21.40 -3.23
CA ARG A 148 13.33 20.67 -2.14
C ARG A 148 12.92 19.25 -2.57
N GLU A 149 12.32 19.09 -3.74
CA GLU A 149 11.94 17.78 -4.29
C GLU A 149 13.17 16.92 -4.57
N ILE A 150 14.22 17.48 -5.18
CA ILE A 150 15.47 16.77 -5.45
C ILE A 150 16.10 16.28 -4.14
N ARG A 151 16.23 17.13 -3.14
CA ARG A 151 16.84 16.78 -1.85
C ARG A 151 16.07 15.67 -1.12
N SER A 152 14.75 15.75 -1.08
CA SER A 152 13.91 14.72 -0.43
C SER A 152 13.92 13.41 -1.22
N THR A 153 13.91 13.48 -2.55
CA THR A 153 14.01 12.33 -3.44
C THR A 153 15.37 11.63 -3.31
N MET A 154 16.46 12.36 -3.12
CA MET A 154 17.79 11.75 -2.91
C MET A 154 17.81 10.83 -1.69
N SER A 155 17.25 11.24 -0.56
CA SER A 155 17.13 10.38 0.63
C SER A 155 16.30 9.13 0.34
N TYR A 156 15.18 9.28 -0.38
CA TYR A 156 14.34 8.18 -0.81
C TYR A 156 15.11 7.19 -1.71
N VAL A 157 15.80 7.70 -2.73
CA VAL A 157 16.58 6.89 -3.67
C VAL A 157 17.69 6.13 -2.96
N VAL A 158 18.50 6.81 -2.13
CA VAL A 158 19.64 6.18 -1.45
C VAL A 158 19.20 5.05 -0.53
N ILE A 159 18.18 5.27 0.31
CA ILE A 159 17.71 4.23 1.24
C ILE A 159 17.10 3.05 0.47
N ASN A 160 16.35 3.31 -0.59
CA ASN A 160 15.76 2.25 -1.39
C ASN A 160 16.81 1.49 -2.24
N LEU A 161 17.88 2.14 -2.70
CA LEU A 161 19.00 1.45 -3.36
C LEU A 161 19.75 0.53 -2.38
N VAL A 162 19.97 0.99 -1.12
CA VAL A 162 20.52 0.12 -0.07
C VAL A 162 19.61 -1.07 0.19
N ALA A 163 18.30 -0.87 0.28
CA ALA A 163 17.34 -1.96 0.44
C ALA A 163 17.36 -2.93 -0.75
N SER A 164 17.52 -2.43 -1.97
CA SER A 164 17.64 -3.26 -3.19
C SER A 164 18.95 -4.05 -3.21
N ALA A 165 20.05 -3.46 -2.79
CA ALA A 165 21.32 -4.17 -2.65
C ALA A 165 21.25 -5.28 -1.59
N LEU A 166 20.64 -5.00 -0.42
CA LEU A 166 20.38 -6.01 0.61
C LEU A 166 19.43 -7.11 0.10
N PHE A 167 18.46 -6.76 -0.74
CA PHE A 167 17.58 -7.76 -1.35
C PHE A 167 18.33 -8.69 -2.29
N LEU A 168 19.27 -8.17 -3.10
CA LEU A 168 20.15 -9.02 -3.94
C LEU A 168 21.03 -9.95 -3.09
N VAL A 169 21.58 -9.45 -1.97
CA VAL A 169 22.32 -10.31 -1.02
C VAL A 169 21.40 -11.40 -0.45
N THR A 170 20.16 -11.04 -0.08
CA THR A 170 19.16 -12.01 0.42
C THR A 170 18.84 -13.06 -0.64
N ILE A 171 18.68 -12.66 -1.90
CA ILE A 171 18.46 -13.56 -3.05
C ILE A 171 19.65 -14.51 -3.22
N ALA A 172 20.88 -13.98 -3.22
CA ALA A 172 22.08 -14.80 -3.38
C ALA A 172 22.22 -15.82 -2.24
N PHE A 173 21.96 -15.41 -0.99
CA PHE A 173 21.94 -16.29 0.16
C PHE A 173 20.85 -17.37 0.04
N THR A 174 19.62 -16.98 -0.32
CA THR A 174 18.50 -17.90 -0.55
C THR A 174 18.84 -18.95 -1.58
N TYR A 175 19.36 -18.54 -2.74
CA TYR A 175 19.75 -19.47 -3.80
C TYR A 175 20.91 -20.37 -3.39
N GLY A 176 21.88 -19.84 -2.67
CA GLY A 176 23.03 -20.58 -2.18
C GLY A 176 22.67 -21.73 -1.24
N ILE A 177 21.64 -21.54 -0.39
CA ILE A 177 21.22 -22.57 0.59
C ILE A 177 20.13 -23.50 0.04
N SER A 178 19.27 -23.03 -0.88
CA SER A 178 18.08 -23.78 -1.34
C SER A 178 18.18 -24.25 -2.79
N GLY A 179 18.97 -23.57 -3.64
CA GLY A 179 19.05 -23.84 -5.08
C GLY A 179 17.80 -23.45 -5.87
N THR A 180 16.87 -22.65 -5.29
CA THR A 180 15.62 -22.24 -5.95
C THR A 180 15.24 -20.81 -5.61
N MET A 181 14.53 -20.13 -6.53
CA MET A 181 13.91 -18.81 -6.33
C MET A 181 12.39 -18.89 -6.32
N ASN A 182 11.80 -20.02 -6.77
CA ASN A 182 10.37 -20.21 -6.76
C ASN A 182 9.87 -20.33 -5.30
N LEU A 183 8.93 -19.49 -4.89
CA LEU A 183 8.46 -19.42 -3.51
C LEU A 183 7.81 -20.72 -3.02
N ALA A 184 7.11 -21.45 -3.89
CA ALA A 184 6.50 -22.72 -3.54
C ALA A 184 7.57 -23.82 -3.31
N ASP A 185 8.53 -23.92 -4.22
CA ASP A 185 9.64 -24.88 -4.09
C ASP A 185 10.56 -24.53 -2.91
N LEU A 186 10.79 -23.22 -2.67
CA LEU A 186 11.53 -22.72 -1.51
C LEU A 186 10.83 -23.09 -0.19
N SER A 187 9.52 -22.97 -0.12
CA SER A 187 8.72 -23.35 1.07
C SER A 187 8.91 -24.85 1.41
N VAL A 188 8.98 -25.71 0.40
CA VAL A 188 9.23 -27.13 0.60
C VAL A 188 10.68 -27.40 1.05
N ARG A 189 11.65 -26.79 0.37
CA ARG A 189 13.08 -27.03 0.66
C ARG A 189 13.55 -26.46 1.99
N LEU A 190 12.92 -25.40 2.48
CA LEU A 190 13.27 -24.79 3.78
C LEU A 190 13.06 -25.76 4.95
N ALA A 191 12.17 -26.77 4.81
CA ALA A 191 11.96 -27.79 5.83
C ALA A 191 13.21 -28.65 6.08
N ASP A 192 14.09 -28.79 5.06
CA ASP A 192 15.31 -29.62 5.12
C ASP A 192 16.59 -28.78 5.38
N ILE A 193 16.47 -27.46 5.51
CA ILE A 193 17.62 -26.56 5.73
C ILE A 193 17.89 -26.41 7.22
N ASP A 194 19.17 -26.20 7.56
CA ASP A 194 19.58 -25.88 8.93
C ASP A 194 18.74 -24.75 9.53
N PRO A 195 18.12 -24.94 10.71
CA PRO A 195 17.28 -23.93 11.35
C PRO A 195 17.93 -22.56 11.49
N ALA A 196 19.23 -22.48 11.83
CA ALA A 196 19.94 -21.21 11.97
C ALA A 196 20.07 -20.47 10.62
N ALA A 197 20.19 -21.19 9.49
CA ALA A 197 20.19 -20.59 8.16
C ALA A 197 18.77 -20.11 7.79
N GLY A 198 17.73 -20.86 8.14
CA GLY A 198 16.32 -20.46 8.00
C GLY A 198 15.99 -19.18 8.77
N ASP A 199 16.37 -19.10 10.05
CA ASP A 199 16.19 -17.91 10.89
C ASP A 199 16.93 -16.71 10.33
N THR A 200 18.17 -16.90 9.87
CA THR A 200 18.96 -15.84 9.22
C THR A 200 18.25 -15.31 7.97
N LEU A 201 17.73 -16.21 7.13
CA LEU A 201 16.97 -15.84 5.94
C LEU A 201 15.70 -15.07 6.28
N SER A 202 14.95 -15.54 7.29
CA SER A 202 13.75 -14.85 7.79
C SER A 202 14.05 -13.41 8.22
N MET A 203 15.13 -13.21 8.99
CA MET A 203 15.57 -11.89 9.44
C MET A 203 16.03 -11.01 8.29
N LEU A 204 16.81 -11.53 7.34
CA LEU A 204 17.20 -10.78 6.14
C LEU A 204 15.99 -10.30 5.33
N MET A 205 15.02 -11.18 5.09
CA MET A 205 13.78 -10.83 4.40
C MET A 205 12.97 -9.79 5.18
N LEU A 206 12.86 -9.94 6.52
CA LEU A 206 12.15 -8.99 7.36
C LEU A 206 12.79 -7.60 7.33
N VAL A 207 14.13 -7.49 7.35
CA VAL A 207 14.84 -6.22 7.25
C VAL A 207 14.62 -5.59 5.87
N VAL A 208 14.82 -6.33 4.78
CA VAL A 208 14.67 -5.83 3.41
C VAL A 208 13.26 -5.32 3.16
N PHE A 209 12.26 -6.14 3.45
CA PHE A 209 10.87 -5.77 3.22
C PHE A 209 10.36 -4.79 4.29
N GLY A 210 10.96 -4.79 5.48
CA GLY A 210 10.73 -3.79 6.53
C GLY A 210 11.15 -2.38 6.10
N ILE A 211 12.28 -2.23 5.37
CA ILE A 211 12.65 -0.95 4.74
C ILE A 211 11.59 -0.55 3.70
N LYS A 212 11.18 -1.48 2.81
CA LYS A 212 10.18 -1.22 1.77
C LYS A 212 8.80 -0.89 2.35
N ALA A 213 8.42 -1.51 3.47
CA ALA A 213 7.18 -1.25 4.19
C ALA A 213 7.24 -0.02 5.11
N ALA A 214 8.42 0.55 5.35
CA ALA A 214 8.66 1.62 6.32
C ALA A 214 8.33 1.24 7.76
N LEU A 215 8.81 0.08 8.23
CA LEU A 215 8.70 -0.36 9.62
C LEU A 215 9.71 0.38 10.52
N PHE A 216 9.40 0.51 11.81
CA PHE A 216 10.37 0.97 12.81
C PHE A 216 11.53 -0.04 12.94
N PRO A 217 12.78 0.44 12.99
CA PRO A 217 13.26 1.83 12.91
C PRO A 217 13.56 2.34 11.48
N LEU A 218 13.18 1.62 10.43
CA LEU A 218 13.60 1.79 9.03
C LEU A 218 12.71 2.75 8.20
N PHE A 219 11.82 3.50 8.85
CA PHE A 219 10.75 4.29 8.21
C PHE A 219 11.15 5.72 7.80
N MET A 220 12.31 6.23 8.22
CA MET A 220 12.67 7.66 8.16
C MET A 220 12.60 8.29 6.76
N TRP A 221 12.79 7.49 5.72
CA TRP A 221 12.73 7.95 4.33
C TRP A 221 11.34 8.41 3.88
N LEU A 222 10.26 7.87 4.48
CA LEU A 222 8.89 8.08 4.02
C LEU A 222 8.33 9.46 4.38
N PRO A 223 8.40 9.94 5.65
CA PRO A 223 7.81 11.23 6.04
C PRO A 223 8.48 12.43 5.40
N ASP A 224 9.72 12.30 4.95
CA ASP A 224 10.47 13.38 4.32
C ASP A 224 10.29 13.41 2.79
N SER A 225 10.00 12.28 2.14
CA SER A 225 9.89 12.20 0.68
C SER A 225 8.45 12.36 0.17
N TYR A 226 7.47 11.66 0.76
CA TYR A 226 6.10 11.66 0.24
C TYR A 226 5.38 13.02 0.24
N PRO A 227 5.52 13.88 1.26
CA PRO A 227 4.83 15.17 1.28
C PRO A 227 5.27 16.14 0.18
N THR A 228 6.48 15.97 -0.37
CA THR A 228 7.04 16.89 -1.38
C THR A 228 6.51 16.61 -2.79
N ALA A 229 6.02 15.41 -3.05
CA ALA A 229 5.49 15.00 -4.34
C ALA A 229 4.18 15.72 -4.70
N PRO A 230 3.85 15.82 -6.01
CA PRO A 230 2.51 16.21 -6.45
C PRO A 230 1.44 15.31 -5.83
N THR A 231 0.28 15.90 -5.50
CA THR A 231 -0.81 15.19 -4.79
C THR A 231 -1.18 13.82 -5.37
N PRO A 232 -1.39 13.64 -6.68
CA PRO A 232 -1.72 12.32 -7.23
C PRO A 232 -0.61 11.30 -6.99
N VAL A 233 0.65 11.73 -7.11
CA VAL A 233 1.82 10.86 -6.88
C VAL A 233 1.89 10.46 -5.39
N THR A 234 1.75 11.43 -4.48
CA THR A 234 1.70 11.17 -3.03
C THR A 234 0.56 10.22 -2.67
N ALA A 235 -0.63 10.40 -3.26
CA ALA A 235 -1.80 9.56 -2.98
C ALA A 235 -1.56 8.10 -3.34
N ILE A 236 -0.94 7.82 -4.51
CA ILE A 236 -0.58 6.46 -4.92
C ILE A 236 0.49 5.87 -4.01
N PHE A 237 1.56 6.61 -3.74
CA PHE A 237 2.65 6.12 -2.92
C PHE A 237 2.18 5.78 -1.51
N ALA A 238 1.39 6.67 -0.92
CA ALA A 238 0.78 6.49 0.38
C ALA A 238 -0.22 5.32 0.42
N GLY A 239 -1.00 5.17 -0.64
CA GLY A 239 -1.97 4.09 -0.77
C GLY A 239 -1.31 2.74 -1.00
N LEU A 240 -0.31 2.62 -1.88
CA LEU A 240 0.11 1.35 -2.47
C LEU A 240 1.53 0.90 -2.11
N LEU A 241 2.57 1.74 -2.30
CA LEU A 241 3.95 1.26 -2.32
C LEU A 241 4.35 0.52 -1.03
N THR A 242 4.07 1.12 0.12
CA THR A 242 4.36 0.48 1.42
C THR A 242 3.53 -0.78 1.66
N LYS A 243 2.31 -0.88 1.07
CA LYS A 243 1.43 -2.05 1.22
C LYS A 243 1.92 -3.23 0.38
N VAL A 244 2.60 -2.99 -0.75
CA VAL A 244 3.34 -4.05 -1.45
C VAL A 244 4.43 -4.62 -0.52
N GLY A 245 5.16 -3.77 0.22
CA GLY A 245 6.11 -4.23 1.24
C GLY A 245 5.46 -5.06 2.34
N VAL A 246 4.33 -4.59 2.91
CA VAL A 246 3.57 -5.33 3.93
C VAL A 246 3.02 -6.66 3.37
N PHE A 247 2.49 -6.64 2.14
CA PHE A 247 2.03 -7.83 1.44
C PHE A 247 3.12 -8.90 1.35
N VAL A 248 4.33 -8.50 0.97
CA VAL A 248 5.46 -9.43 0.85
C VAL A 248 5.92 -9.93 2.21
N ILE A 249 5.92 -9.10 3.26
CA ILE A 249 6.21 -9.55 4.63
C ILE A 249 5.20 -10.62 5.05
N ILE A 250 3.90 -10.38 4.88
CA ILE A 250 2.87 -11.37 5.21
C ILE A 250 3.10 -12.64 4.41
N ARG A 251 3.28 -12.55 3.09
CA ARG A 251 3.49 -13.68 2.19
C ARG A 251 4.71 -14.52 2.60
N THR A 252 5.85 -13.89 2.84
CA THR A 252 7.08 -14.61 3.19
C THR A 252 7.00 -15.23 4.58
N GLN A 253 6.47 -14.51 5.57
CA GLN A 253 6.36 -15.03 6.93
C GLN A 253 5.34 -16.17 7.06
N THR A 254 4.27 -16.17 6.27
CA THR A 254 3.26 -17.24 6.33
C THR A 254 3.61 -18.44 5.45
N LEU A 255 4.25 -18.22 4.29
CA LEU A 255 4.57 -19.29 3.33
C LEU A 255 5.90 -19.97 3.63
N LEU A 256 6.94 -19.18 3.96
CA LEU A 256 8.31 -19.70 4.10
C LEU A 256 8.68 -20.02 5.55
N PHE A 257 8.09 -19.30 6.52
CA PHE A 257 8.41 -19.43 7.94
C PHE A 257 7.13 -19.59 8.78
N PRO A 258 6.29 -20.62 8.50
CA PRO A 258 5.02 -20.80 9.20
C PRO A 258 5.25 -21.03 10.69
N SER A 259 4.42 -20.40 11.53
CA SER A 259 4.38 -20.58 12.98
C SER A 259 2.93 -20.48 13.46
N ASP A 260 2.61 -21.17 14.54
CA ASP A 260 1.27 -21.16 15.14
C ASP A 260 1.20 -20.31 16.41
N GLU A 261 2.35 -19.81 16.89
CA GLU A 261 2.41 -18.99 18.10
C GLU A 261 2.67 -17.51 17.75
N PRO A 262 2.11 -16.57 18.54
CA PRO A 262 2.36 -15.14 18.36
C PRO A 262 3.86 -14.79 18.40
N SER A 263 4.33 -14.03 17.41
CA SER A 263 5.73 -13.61 17.31
C SER A 263 5.98 -12.37 18.17
N THR A 264 6.71 -12.52 19.27
CA THR A 264 7.11 -11.40 20.15
C THR A 264 7.86 -10.30 19.36
N LEU A 265 8.73 -10.68 18.43
CA LEU A 265 9.49 -9.73 17.61
C LEU A 265 8.54 -8.91 16.72
N LEU A 266 7.64 -9.56 16.00
CA LEU A 266 6.69 -8.87 15.11
C LEU A 266 5.74 -7.97 15.90
N LEU A 267 5.25 -8.42 17.05
CA LEU A 267 4.40 -7.62 17.93
C LEU A 267 5.14 -6.42 18.52
N PHE A 268 6.41 -6.58 18.91
CA PHE A 268 7.24 -5.46 19.35
C PHE A 268 7.46 -4.43 18.23
N VAL A 269 7.86 -4.88 17.04
CA VAL A 269 8.05 -4.01 15.87
C VAL A 269 6.74 -3.32 15.49
N ALA A 270 5.62 -4.02 15.54
CA ALA A 270 4.29 -3.46 15.30
C ALA A 270 3.96 -2.34 16.30
N GLY A 271 4.14 -2.59 17.59
CA GLY A 271 3.89 -1.62 18.66
C GLY A 271 4.78 -0.37 18.54
N ALA A 272 6.08 -0.57 18.31
CA ALA A 272 7.04 0.52 18.10
C ALA A 272 6.70 1.34 16.85
N THR A 273 6.33 0.67 15.73
CA THR A 273 5.90 1.33 14.50
C THR A 273 4.63 2.17 14.70
N MET A 274 3.63 1.62 15.42
CA MET A 274 2.41 2.35 15.77
C MET A 274 2.70 3.59 16.61
N ALA A 275 3.44 3.42 17.70
CA ALA A 275 3.71 4.50 18.67
C ALA A 275 4.57 5.62 18.07
N VAL A 276 5.71 5.28 17.46
CA VAL A 276 6.61 6.27 16.86
C VAL A 276 5.93 7.00 15.71
N GLY A 277 5.17 6.28 14.88
CA GLY A 277 4.43 6.89 13.78
C GLY A 277 3.38 7.90 14.24
N VAL A 278 2.56 7.59 15.25
CA VAL A 278 1.53 8.52 15.74
C VAL A 278 2.12 9.71 16.49
N LEU A 279 3.16 9.52 17.30
CA LEU A 279 3.85 10.61 17.98
C LEU A 279 4.52 11.54 16.97
N GLY A 280 5.15 10.97 15.94
CA GLY A 280 5.70 11.74 14.83
C GLY A 280 4.64 12.55 14.08
N ALA A 281 3.44 12.00 13.88
CA ALA A 281 2.32 12.71 13.25
C ALA A 281 1.84 13.91 14.09
N ILE A 282 1.70 13.74 15.40
CA ILE A 282 1.28 14.80 16.31
C ILE A 282 2.26 15.98 16.32
N ALA A 283 3.55 15.70 16.17
CA ALA A 283 4.60 16.72 16.15
C ALA A 283 4.63 17.57 14.87
N GLN A 284 3.94 17.17 13.78
CA GLN A 284 3.96 17.90 12.51
C GLN A 284 2.88 19.00 12.44
N ASN A 285 3.14 20.04 11.62
CA ASN A 285 2.24 21.16 11.37
C ASN A 285 1.91 21.33 9.86
N ASP A 286 1.98 20.28 9.09
CA ASP A 286 1.60 20.21 7.67
C ASP A 286 0.73 18.97 7.43
N VAL A 287 -0.39 19.15 6.70
CA VAL A 287 -1.39 18.07 6.49
C VAL A 287 -0.77 16.83 5.86
N LYS A 288 -0.02 16.98 4.76
CA LYS A 288 0.60 15.82 4.09
C LYS A 288 1.66 15.16 4.97
N ARG A 289 2.40 15.94 5.74
CA ARG A 289 3.45 15.41 6.64
C ARG A 289 2.83 14.65 7.82
N ILE A 290 1.75 15.15 8.40
CA ILE A 290 0.94 14.44 9.42
C ILE A 290 0.43 13.11 8.84
N LEU A 291 -0.17 13.15 7.66
CA LEU A 291 -0.69 11.97 6.99
C LEU A 291 0.42 10.96 6.65
N SER A 292 1.64 11.41 6.31
CA SER A 292 2.77 10.53 6.01
C SER A 292 3.25 9.77 7.24
N PHE A 293 3.35 10.40 8.41
CA PHE A 293 3.64 9.71 9.67
C PHE A 293 2.52 8.73 10.06
N HIS A 294 1.27 9.06 9.74
CA HIS A 294 0.17 8.12 9.91
C HIS A 294 0.24 6.91 8.96
N ILE A 295 0.96 6.96 7.82
CA ILE A 295 1.21 5.75 7.04
C ILE A 295 2.03 4.78 7.88
N VAL A 296 3.11 5.25 8.47
CA VAL A 296 3.99 4.45 9.35
C VAL A 296 3.18 3.85 10.51
N SER A 297 2.47 4.70 11.25
CA SER A 297 1.66 4.24 12.40
C SER A 297 0.66 3.15 12.01
N GLN A 298 -0.05 3.30 10.89
CA GLN A 298 -1.08 2.34 10.47
C GLN A 298 -0.49 1.03 9.91
N ILE A 299 0.74 1.04 9.40
CA ILE A 299 1.45 -0.19 9.03
C ILE A 299 1.68 -1.07 10.26
N GLY A 300 1.91 -0.47 11.43
CA GLY A 300 2.03 -1.21 12.68
C GLY A 300 0.80 -2.08 12.99
N TYR A 301 -0.43 -1.61 12.69
CA TYR A 301 -1.64 -2.44 12.83
C TYR A 301 -1.65 -3.64 11.88
N MET A 302 -1.15 -3.49 10.65
CA MET A 302 -1.06 -4.61 9.70
C MET A 302 -0.07 -5.67 10.18
N ILE A 303 1.08 -5.22 10.71
CA ILE A 303 2.10 -6.12 11.28
C ILE A 303 1.63 -6.71 12.62
N MET A 304 0.81 -6.01 13.40
CA MET A 304 0.16 -6.59 14.59
C MET A 304 -0.68 -7.81 14.18
N GLY A 305 -1.51 -7.70 13.13
CA GLY A 305 -2.32 -8.83 12.67
C GLY A 305 -1.48 -10.01 12.18
N LEU A 306 -0.36 -9.76 11.51
CA LEU A 306 0.62 -10.80 11.18
C LEU A 306 1.26 -11.38 12.45
N GLY A 307 1.71 -10.53 13.38
CA GLY A 307 2.42 -10.97 14.59
C GLY A 307 1.58 -11.82 15.54
N LEU A 308 0.25 -11.75 15.44
CA LEU A 308 -0.68 -12.66 16.15
C LEU A 308 -0.63 -14.08 15.58
N LEU A 309 -0.21 -14.28 14.33
CA LEU A 309 -0.04 -15.54 13.61
C LEU A 309 -1.24 -16.50 13.67
N SER A 310 -2.42 -15.98 13.96
CA SER A 310 -3.71 -16.69 13.92
C SER A 310 -4.47 -16.39 12.63
N ILE A 311 -5.44 -17.23 12.26
CA ILE A 311 -6.32 -16.99 11.11
C ILE A 311 -7.07 -15.65 11.28
N ALA A 312 -7.62 -15.38 12.46
CA ALA A 312 -8.36 -14.15 12.72
C ALA A 312 -7.46 -12.91 12.71
N GLY A 313 -6.22 -13.01 13.22
CA GLY A 313 -5.22 -11.95 13.16
C GLY A 313 -4.81 -11.61 11.73
N LEU A 314 -4.54 -12.62 10.92
CA LEU A 314 -4.21 -12.46 9.48
C LEU A 314 -5.40 -11.91 8.70
N ALA A 315 -6.62 -12.37 8.97
CA ALA A 315 -7.84 -11.83 8.34
C ALA A 315 -8.03 -10.35 8.67
N ALA A 316 -7.81 -9.97 9.94
CA ALA A 316 -7.85 -8.57 10.36
C ALA A 316 -6.76 -7.74 9.67
N ALA A 317 -5.55 -8.28 9.45
CA ALA A 317 -4.50 -7.61 8.67
C ALA A 317 -4.91 -7.39 7.21
N VAL A 318 -5.48 -8.39 6.53
CA VAL A 318 -5.98 -8.29 5.15
C VAL A 318 -7.08 -7.23 5.02
N LEU A 319 -8.04 -7.26 5.95
CA LEU A 319 -9.11 -6.26 6.02
C LEU A 319 -8.54 -4.86 6.27
N TYR A 320 -7.53 -4.76 7.15
CA TYR A 320 -6.88 -3.48 7.46
C TYR A 320 -6.11 -2.90 6.27
N ILE A 321 -5.39 -3.74 5.51
CA ILE A 321 -4.71 -3.34 4.27
C ILE A 321 -5.72 -2.76 3.28
N THR A 322 -6.83 -3.47 3.04
CA THR A 322 -7.92 -3.06 2.15
C THR A 322 -8.49 -1.70 2.53
N HIS A 323 -8.91 -1.56 3.80
CA HIS A 323 -9.40 -0.31 4.37
C HIS A 323 -8.37 0.84 4.20
N HIS A 324 -7.12 0.58 4.59
CA HIS A 324 -6.10 1.61 4.65
C HIS A 324 -5.66 2.12 3.27
N ILE A 325 -5.59 1.26 2.25
CA ILE A 325 -5.30 1.67 0.86
C ILE A 325 -6.31 2.73 0.41
N ILE A 326 -7.61 2.49 0.61
CA ILE A 326 -8.68 3.41 0.18
C ILE A 326 -8.65 4.70 0.99
N VAL A 327 -8.65 4.60 2.32
CA VAL A 327 -8.75 5.76 3.22
C VAL A 327 -7.52 6.67 3.09
N LYS A 328 -6.32 6.09 2.97
CA LYS A 328 -5.11 6.89 2.79
C LYS A 328 -5.09 7.61 1.44
N THR A 329 -5.43 6.92 0.37
CA THR A 329 -5.57 7.55 -0.93
C THR A 329 -6.55 8.72 -0.85
N GLY A 330 -7.74 8.52 -0.29
CA GLY A 330 -8.74 9.57 -0.12
C GLY A 330 -8.25 10.76 0.70
N LEU A 331 -7.61 10.54 1.85
CA LEU A 331 -7.08 11.61 2.68
C LEU A 331 -6.00 12.45 1.97
N PHE A 332 -5.12 11.81 1.18
CA PHE A 332 -4.13 12.57 0.41
C PHE A 332 -4.76 13.32 -0.76
N LEU A 333 -5.79 12.77 -1.42
CA LEU A 333 -6.54 13.54 -2.42
C LEU A 333 -7.19 14.77 -1.80
N VAL A 334 -7.82 14.64 -0.63
CA VAL A 334 -8.41 15.78 0.09
C VAL A 334 -7.33 16.78 0.56
N ALA A 335 -6.15 16.31 1.01
CA ALA A 335 -5.03 17.21 1.30
C ALA A 335 -4.62 18.01 0.07
N GLY A 336 -4.70 17.43 -1.12
CA GLY A 336 -4.48 18.13 -2.39
C GLY A 336 -5.56 19.19 -2.69
N LEU A 337 -6.82 18.94 -2.32
CA LEU A 337 -7.88 19.96 -2.43
C LEU A 337 -7.61 21.15 -1.49
N VAL A 338 -7.12 20.89 -0.27
CA VAL A 338 -6.68 21.95 0.67
C VAL A 338 -5.52 22.75 0.09
N GLU A 339 -4.51 22.08 -0.47
CA GLU A 339 -3.39 22.76 -1.14
C GLU A 339 -3.84 23.58 -2.37
N ALA A 340 -4.84 23.11 -3.11
CA ALA A 340 -5.39 23.85 -4.25
C ALA A 340 -6.11 25.13 -3.84
N GLU A 341 -6.70 25.18 -2.63
CA GLU A 341 -7.39 26.36 -2.10
C GLU A 341 -6.41 27.38 -1.50
N TYR A 342 -5.39 26.94 -0.74
CA TYR A 342 -4.51 27.83 0.02
C TYR A 342 -3.08 27.94 -0.52
N GLY A 343 -2.71 27.15 -1.56
CA GLY A 343 -1.32 27.05 -2.05
C GLY A 343 -0.36 26.37 -1.06
N SER A 344 -0.85 25.89 0.08
CA SER A 344 -0.06 25.28 1.15
C SER A 344 -0.88 24.26 1.95
N GLY A 345 -0.19 23.21 2.48
CA GLY A 345 -0.74 22.28 3.46
C GLY A 345 -0.41 22.64 4.91
N GLY A 346 0.29 23.75 5.16
CA GLY A 346 0.65 24.21 6.50
C GLY A 346 -0.56 24.60 7.33
N LEU A 347 -0.67 24.06 8.55
CA LEU A 347 -1.80 24.31 9.45
C LEU A 347 -1.93 25.78 9.89
N ASP A 348 -0.84 26.51 9.87
CA ASP A 348 -0.77 27.96 10.13
C ASP A 348 -1.22 28.83 8.94
N ARG A 349 -1.33 28.23 7.75
CA ARG A 349 -1.69 28.91 6.50
C ARG A 349 -3.06 28.54 5.98
N THR A 350 -3.74 27.62 6.64
CA THR A 350 -5.09 27.15 6.28
C THR A 350 -6.08 27.56 7.37
N GLY A 351 -7.38 27.70 7.05
CA GLY A 351 -8.41 28.01 8.05
C GLY A 351 -9.76 28.38 7.42
N GLY A 352 -10.87 28.11 8.14
CA GLY A 352 -12.23 28.49 7.73
C GLY A 352 -12.80 27.71 6.54
N LEU A 353 -12.19 26.59 6.15
CA LEU A 353 -12.58 25.85 4.93
C LEU A 353 -13.98 25.25 5.03
N LEU A 354 -14.49 24.99 6.25
CA LEU A 354 -15.84 24.49 6.46
C LEU A 354 -16.90 25.44 5.90
N HIS A 355 -16.74 26.75 6.10
CA HIS A 355 -17.67 27.75 5.59
C HIS A 355 -17.49 28.01 4.09
N ARG A 356 -16.24 28.05 3.62
CA ARG A 356 -15.92 28.35 2.23
C ARG A 356 -16.18 27.17 1.28
N ARG A 357 -15.88 25.96 1.73
CA ARG A 357 -15.96 24.70 0.95
C ARG A 357 -16.48 23.53 1.79
N PRO A 358 -17.76 23.55 2.19
CA PRO A 358 -18.33 22.50 3.04
C PRO A 358 -18.20 21.09 2.43
N VAL A 359 -18.17 20.98 1.09
CA VAL A 359 -17.97 19.69 0.42
C VAL A 359 -16.60 19.08 0.73
N VAL A 360 -15.53 19.89 0.78
CA VAL A 360 -14.17 19.39 1.13
C VAL A 360 -14.12 18.92 2.57
N ALA A 361 -14.80 19.63 3.47
CA ALA A 361 -14.95 19.20 4.87
C ALA A 361 -15.73 17.89 4.99
N ALA A 362 -16.82 17.73 4.23
CA ALA A 362 -17.61 16.51 4.17
C ALA A 362 -16.83 15.31 3.58
N LEU A 363 -15.85 15.55 2.73
CA LEU A 363 -14.95 14.51 2.23
C LEU A 363 -13.88 14.14 3.27
N PHE A 364 -13.33 15.12 3.99
CA PHE A 364 -12.26 14.87 4.98
C PHE A 364 -12.76 14.11 6.20
N LEU A 365 -13.87 14.55 6.81
CA LEU A 365 -14.30 14.10 8.13
C LEU A 365 -14.55 12.57 8.20
N PRO A 366 -15.34 11.97 7.28
CA PRO A 366 -15.56 10.52 7.33
C PRO A 366 -14.27 9.70 7.11
N LEU A 367 -13.38 10.16 6.23
CA LEU A 367 -12.08 9.50 6.01
C LEU A 367 -11.17 9.61 7.24
N ALA A 368 -11.15 10.75 7.91
CA ALA A 368 -10.38 10.97 9.14
C ALA A 368 -10.91 10.12 10.30
N LEU A 369 -12.23 10.06 10.50
CA LEU A 369 -12.87 9.20 11.50
C LEU A 369 -12.66 7.72 11.19
N SER A 370 -12.70 7.35 9.90
CA SER A 370 -12.39 6.00 9.45
C SER A 370 -10.94 5.59 9.80
N LEU A 371 -9.96 6.49 9.55
CA LEU A 371 -8.57 6.24 9.93
C LEU A 371 -8.39 6.11 11.45
N ALA A 372 -9.09 6.92 12.24
CA ALA A 372 -9.07 6.84 13.70
C ALA A 372 -9.71 5.54 14.23
N GLY A 373 -10.59 4.92 13.45
CA GLY A 373 -11.29 3.70 13.83
C GLY A 373 -12.57 3.97 14.64
N ILE A 374 -13.31 5.00 14.25
CA ILE A 374 -14.59 5.37 14.87
C ILE A 374 -15.75 4.66 14.14
N PRO A 375 -16.72 4.06 14.85
CA PRO A 375 -17.93 3.53 14.23
C PRO A 375 -18.72 4.65 13.52
N PRO A 376 -19.39 4.38 12.41
CA PRO A 376 -19.60 3.11 11.71
C PRO A 376 -18.61 2.85 10.55
N PHE A 377 -17.46 3.50 10.54
CA PHE A 377 -16.53 3.47 9.40
C PHE A 377 -15.68 2.20 9.34
N SER A 378 -15.14 1.90 8.16
CA SER A 378 -14.40 0.66 7.86
C SER A 378 -13.19 0.41 8.78
N GLY A 379 -12.50 1.45 9.23
CA GLY A 379 -11.36 1.33 10.15
C GLY A 379 -11.73 0.78 11.53
N PHE A 380 -12.96 1.03 12.00
CA PHE A 380 -13.44 0.46 13.25
C PHE A 380 -13.50 -1.07 13.17
N VAL A 381 -14.06 -1.62 12.10
CA VAL A 381 -14.23 -3.08 11.94
C VAL A 381 -12.87 -3.78 11.96
N ALA A 382 -11.91 -3.29 11.19
CA ALA A 382 -10.58 -3.87 11.12
C ALA A 382 -9.81 -3.77 12.45
N LYS A 383 -9.88 -2.62 13.14
CA LYS A 383 -9.24 -2.44 14.46
C LYS A 383 -9.90 -3.28 15.53
N LEU A 384 -11.24 -3.39 15.52
CA LEU A 384 -11.98 -4.21 16.47
C LEU A 384 -11.56 -5.68 16.35
N ALA A 385 -11.46 -6.20 15.12
CA ALA A 385 -11.01 -7.57 14.88
C ALA A 385 -9.59 -7.82 15.45
N LEU A 386 -8.64 -6.88 15.25
CA LEU A 386 -7.30 -6.97 15.83
C LEU A 386 -7.32 -6.97 17.37
N VAL A 387 -8.14 -6.12 17.98
CA VAL A 387 -8.27 -6.02 19.44
C VAL A 387 -8.87 -7.30 20.01
N GLN A 388 -9.94 -7.81 19.42
CA GLN A 388 -10.60 -9.03 19.87
C GLN A 388 -9.65 -10.22 19.82
N GLU A 389 -8.93 -10.41 18.72
CA GLU A 389 -7.97 -11.50 18.57
C GLU A 389 -6.76 -11.34 19.50
N GLY A 390 -6.22 -10.12 19.62
CA GLY A 390 -5.13 -9.85 20.55
C GLY A 390 -5.49 -10.14 22.00
N LEU A 391 -6.72 -9.86 22.43
CA LEU A 391 -7.21 -10.21 23.77
C LEU A 391 -7.41 -11.72 23.91
N ALA A 392 -7.97 -12.38 22.89
CA ALA A 392 -8.20 -13.83 22.90
C ALA A 392 -6.89 -14.63 23.05
N LEU A 393 -5.80 -14.11 22.45
CA LEU A 393 -4.46 -14.70 22.54
C LEU A 393 -3.63 -14.20 23.75
N GLY A 394 -4.24 -13.43 24.68
CA GLY A 394 -3.54 -12.92 25.85
C GLY A 394 -2.50 -11.81 25.58
N GLN A 395 -2.51 -11.22 24.37
CA GLN A 395 -1.57 -10.19 23.95
C GLN A 395 -2.02 -8.78 24.37
N GLY A 396 -2.38 -8.61 25.66
CA GLY A 396 -2.95 -7.36 26.20
C GLY A 396 -2.03 -6.13 26.03
N ALA A 397 -0.71 -6.31 26.04
CA ALA A 397 0.23 -5.20 25.89
C ALA A 397 0.10 -4.53 24.52
N ILE A 398 0.12 -5.29 23.40
CA ILE A 398 -0.03 -4.73 22.07
C ILE A 398 -1.43 -4.17 21.82
N VAL A 399 -2.46 -4.78 22.45
CA VAL A 399 -3.83 -4.25 22.41
C VAL A 399 -3.88 -2.88 23.10
N GLY A 400 -3.28 -2.72 24.28
CA GLY A 400 -3.19 -1.43 24.95
C GLY A 400 -2.49 -0.36 24.11
N VAL A 401 -1.37 -0.70 23.47
CA VAL A 401 -0.67 0.20 22.52
C VAL A 401 -1.60 0.57 21.36
N SER A 402 -2.28 -0.38 20.75
CA SER A 402 -3.16 -0.14 19.60
C SER A 402 -4.32 0.81 19.92
N LEU A 403 -4.94 0.66 21.10
CA LEU A 403 -6.02 1.54 21.58
C LEU A 403 -5.51 2.96 21.87
N ALA A 404 -4.37 3.08 22.57
CA ALA A 404 -3.74 4.37 22.82
C ALA A 404 -3.38 5.10 21.52
N VAL A 405 -2.80 4.39 20.53
CA VAL A 405 -2.47 4.92 19.21
C VAL A 405 -3.74 5.33 18.43
N SER A 406 -4.85 4.60 18.58
CA SER A 406 -6.13 4.99 17.96
C SER A 406 -6.65 6.31 18.53
N ALA A 407 -6.60 6.51 19.85
CA ALA A 407 -6.96 7.76 20.49
C ALA A 407 -6.05 8.94 20.04
N LEU A 408 -4.74 8.71 19.97
CA LEU A 408 -3.79 9.70 19.46
C LEU A 408 -3.97 9.98 17.97
N THR A 409 -4.41 9.00 17.17
CA THR A 409 -4.77 9.20 15.76
C THR A 409 -5.99 10.12 15.64
N LEU A 410 -7.02 9.91 16.47
CA LEU A 410 -8.19 10.80 16.52
C LEU A 410 -7.76 12.24 16.90
N PHE A 411 -6.94 12.39 17.93
CA PHE A 411 -6.40 13.69 18.33
C PHE A 411 -5.67 14.39 17.17
N SER A 412 -4.81 13.67 16.46
CA SER A 412 -4.09 14.22 15.31
C SER A 412 -5.00 14.61 14.13
N MET A 413 -6.06 13.83 13.86
CA MET A 413 -7.07 14.19 12.85
C MET A 413 -7.89 15.41 13.28
N THR A 414 -8.23 15.52 14.57
CA THR A 414 -8.91 16.70 15.15
C THR A 414 -8.03 17.94 15.06
N LYS A 415 -6.71 17.81 15.21
CA LYS A 415 -5.75 18.92 15.00
C LYS A 415 -5.82 19.47 13.57
N ILE A 416 -5.84 18.59 12.56
CA ILE A 416 -6.03 19.01 11.16
C ILE A 416 -7.40 19.68 10.99
N TRP A 417 -8.46 19.08 11.54
CA TRP A 417 -9.82 19.61 11.43
C TRP A 417 -9.92 21.01 12.04
N GLY A 418 -9.44 21.20 13.27
CA GLY A 418 -9.48 22.48 13.98
C GLY A 418 -8.73 23.59 13.25
N ALA A 419 -7.55 23.28 12.72
CA ALA A 419 -6.72 24.26 12.03
C ALA A 419 -7.23 24.60 10.61
N THR A 420 -7.62 23.56 9.84
CA THR A 420 -7.92 23.76 8.41
C THR A 420 -9.40 24.08 8.15
N PHE A 421 -10.31 23.42 8.87
CA PHE A 421 -11.75 23.52 8.57
C PHE A 421 -12.47 24.51 9.49
N TRP A 422 -12.08 24.59 10.76
CA TRP A 422 -12.64 25.56 11.70
C TRP A 422 -11.84 26.85 11.68
N GLY A 423 -10.80 27.07 12.23
CA GLY A 423 -9.93 28.23 12.30
C GLY A 423 -10.47 29.57 11.70
N GLU A 424 -9.72 30.63 11.81
CA GLU A 424 -10.00 31.90 11.14
C GLU A 424 -9.91 31.72 9.61
N GLU A 425 -10.82 32.41 8.88
CA GLU A 425 -10.78 32.39 7.42
C GLU A 425 -9.47 32.98 6.90
N ARG A 426 -8.77 32.20 6.09
CA ARG A 426 -7.54 32.61 5.39
C ARG A 426 -7.85 32.94 3.93
N GLU A 427 -7.04 33.83 3.34
CA GLU A 427 -7.18 34.14 1.92
C GLU A 427 -6.95 32.90 1.05
N SER A 428 -7.84 32.68 0.09
CA SER A 428 -7.71 31.63 -0.89
C SER A 428 -6.77 32.07 -2.00
N SER A 429 -5.79 31.26 -2.33
CA SER A 429 -4.86 31.48 -3.45
C SER A 429 -5.30 30.80 -4.75
N GLY A 430 -6.31 29.93 -4.68
CA GLY A 430 -6.75 29.13 -5.81
C GLY A 430 -8.13 28.49 -5.61
N ARG A 431 -8.44 27.49 -6.42
CA ARG A 431 -9.70 26.76 -6.33
C ARG A 431 -9.53 25.30 -6.75
N ALA A 432 -10.00 24.37 -5.93
CA ALA A 432 -10.09 22.97 -6.30
C ALA A 432 -11.09 22.75 -7.45
N GLY A 433 -10.72 21.92 -8.41
CA GLY A 433 -11.54 21.60 -9.57
C GLY A 433 -12.72 20.69 -9.20
N ARG A 434 -13.83 20.79 -9.96
CA ARG A 434 -15.02 19.93 -9.73
C ARG A 434 -14.71 18.46 -9.90
N MET A 435 -13.89 18.10 -10.88
CA MET A 435 -13.54 16.70 -11.15
C MET A 435 -12.61 16.12 -10.05
N GLU A 436 -11.71 16.94 -9.50
CA GLU A 436 -10.87 16.55 -8.35
C GLU A 436 -11.75 16.24 -7.12
N ILE A 437 -12.74 17.10 -6.83
CA ILE A 437 -13.72 16.89 -5.75
C ILE A 437 -14.55 15.64 -6.01
N ALA A 438 -15.04 15.45 -7.24
CA ALA A 438 -15.83 14.26 -7.61
C ALA A 438 -15.02 12.96 -7.44
N THR A 439 -13.75 12.96 -7.84
CA THR A 439 -12.87 11.78 -7.69
C THR A 439 -12.60 11.47 -6.21
N ALA A 440 -12.33 12.48 -5.39
CA ALA A 440 -12.21 12.30 -3.94
C ALA A 440 -13.52 11.76 -3.33
N GLY A 441 -14.67 12.19 -3.86
CA GLY A 441 -16.00 11.69 -3.51
C GLY A 441 -16.19 10.20 -3.85
N VAL A 442 -15.72 9.76 -5.02
CA VAL A 442 -15.74 8.34 -5.41
C VAL A 442 -14.90 7.50 -4.44
N VAL A 443 -13.71 7.98 -4.07
CA VAL A 443 -12.85 7.25 -3.10
C VAL A 443 -13.50 7.21 -1.70
N LEU A 444 -14.16 8.28 -1.26
CA LEU A 444 -14.96 8.26 -0.03
C LEU A 444 -16.11 7.24 -0.15
N ALA A 445 -16.85 7.24 -1.27
CA ALA A 445 -17.94 6.28 -1.48
C ALA A 445 -17.45 4.83 -1.43
N LEU A 446 -16.27 4.52 -1.99
CA LEU A 446 -15.62 3.21 -1.86
C LEU A 446 -15.27 2.88 -0.40
N SER A 447 -14.79 3.85 0.38
CA SER A 447 -14.52 3.66 1.82
C SER A 447 -15.81 3.35 2.61
N LEU A 448 -16.90 4.02 2.28
CA LEU A 448 -18.21 3.76 2.90
C LEU A 448 -18.79 2.42 2.44
N ALA A 449 -18.59 2.04 1.17
CA ALA A 449 -18.98 0.72 0.67
C ALA A 449 -18.26 -0.41 1.43
N VAL A 450 -16.96 -0.28 1.68
CA VAL A 450 -16.19 -1.23 2.52
C VAL A 450 -16.76 -1.32 3.94
N ALA A 451 -17.21 -0.21 4.52
CA ALA A 451 -17.88 -0.23 5.83
C ALA A 451 -19.24 -0.93 5.77
N ALA A 452 -20.04 -0.64 4.74
CA ALA A 452 -21.36 -1.25 4.56
C ALA A 452 -21.29 -2.75 4.23
N THR A 453 -20.23 -3.19 3.55
CA THR A 453 -19.99 -4.60 3.16
C THR A 453 -18.98 -5.29 4.11
N ALA A 454 -18.84 -4.81 5.34
CA ALA A 454 -17.85 -5.33 6.28
C ALA A 454 -18.01 -6.83 6.57
N GLY A 455 -19.25 -7.36 6.63
CA GLY A 455 -19.53 -8.79 6.81
C GLY A 455 -18.93 -9.65 5.70
N PRO A 456 -19.41 -9.54 4.46
CA PRO A 456 -18.85 -10.29 3.31
C PRO A 456 -17.33 -10.10 3.13
N LEU A 457 -16.82 -8.88 3.35
CA LEU A 457 -15.40 -8.62 3.23
C LEU A 457 -14.57 -9.27 4.35
N SER A 458 -15.12 -9.36 5.57
CA SER A 458 -14.49 -10.09 6.68
C SER A 458 -14.46 -11.60 6.40
N GLU A 459 -15.53 -12.17 5.85
CA GLU A 459 -15.56 -13.58 5.45
C GLU A 459 -14.54 -13.88 4.34
N LEU A 460 -14.44 -13.02 3.32
CA LEU A 460 -13.42 -13.14 2.28
C LEU A 460 -12.00 -13.04 2.87
N SER A 461 -11.79 -12.13 3.82
CA SER A 461 -10.51 -11.98 4.51
C SER A 461 -10.17 -13.21 5.37
N LEU A 462 -11.17 -13.85 5.99
CA LEU A 462 -11.00 -15.10 6.73
C LEU A 462 -10.61 -16.25 5.81
N ARG A 463 -11.23 -16.39 4.63
CA ARG A 463 -10.84 -17.39 3.63
C ARG A 463 -9.40 -17.16 3.14
N ALA A 464 -9.04 -15.90 2.84
CA ALA A 464 -7.67 -15.55 2.46
C ALA A 464 -6.65 -15.85 3.56
N ALA A 465 -7.00 -15.60 4.82
CA ALA A 465 -6.15 -15.91 5.98
C ALA A 465 -6.01 -17.42 6.21
N ALA A 466 -7.06 -18.19 5.99
CA ALA A 466 -7.00 -19.66 6.05
C ALA A 466 -6.05 -20.21 4.99
N ASP A 467 -6.08 -19.67 3.75
CA ASP A 467 -5.13 -20.04 2.70
C ASP A 467 -3.69 -19.67 3.10
N LEU A 468 -3.48 -18.49 3.70
CA LEU A 468 -2.16 -18.05 4.18
C LEU A 468 -1.60 -18.95 5.30
N LYS A 469 -2.45 -19.50 6.16
CA LYS A 469 -2.07 -20.44 7.23
C LYS A 469 -1.88 -21.86 6.74
N ASN A 470 -2.25 -22.15 5.51
CA ASN A 470 -2.07 -23.45 4.89
C ASN A 470 -1.17 -23.35 3.64
N PRO A 471 0.17 -23.36 3.79
CA PRO A 471 1.11 -23.28 2.66
C PRO A 471 0.87 -24.32 1.56
N ALA A 472 0.29 -25.49 1.89
CA ALA A 472 0.01 -26.55 0.92
C ALA A 472 -0.90 -26.08 -0.21
N VAL A 473 -1.87 -25.18 0.07
CA VAL A 473 -2.77 -24.60 -0.96
C VAL A 473 -1.96 -23.89 -2.04
N TYR A 474 -0.98 -23.08 -1.62
CA TYR A 474 -0.10 -22.33 -2.52
C TYR A 474 0.87 -23.27 -3.26
N VAL A 475 1.48 -24.20 -2.53
CA VAL A 475 2.47 -25.16 -3.06
C VAL A 475 1.85 -26.06 -4.11
N THR A 476 0.69 -26.68 -3.82
CA THR A 476 -0.03 -27.53 -4.76
C THR A 476 -0.46 -26.75 -6.02
N ALA A 477 -0.93 -25.51 -5.87
CA ALA A 477 -1.31 -24.71 -7.02
C ALA A 477 -0.15 -24.41 -7.98
N VAL A 478 1.10 -24.30 -7.46
CA VAL A 478 2.30 -23.99 -8.26
C VAL A 478 3.01 -25.23 -8.78
N LEU A 479 3.19 -26.25 -7.92
CA LEU A 479 4.01 -27.43 -8.23
C LEU A 479 3.20 -28.66 -8.66
N GLY A 480 1.86 -28.61 -8.48
CA GLY A 480 0.99 -29.77 -8.65
C GLY A 480 1.04 -30.72 -7.44
N ASP A 481 0.30 -31.81 -7.52
CA ASP A 481 0.36 -32.89 -6.54
C ASP A 481 1.67 -33.68 -6.76
N ARG A 482 2.69 -33.40 -5.96
CA ARG A 482 3.97 -34.10 -5.93
C ARG A 482 4.00 -35.14 -4.83
#